data_a90d726b7fab13d9388dbe61e88e4152
#
_entry.id   a90d726b7fab13d9388dbe61e88e4152
#
_cell.length_a   1.000
_cell.length_b   1.000
_cell.length_c   1.000
_cell.angle_alpha   90.00
_cell.angle_beta   90.00
_cell.angle_gamma   90.00
#
_symmetry.space_group_name_H-M   'P 1'
#
loop_
_entity.id
_entity.type
_entity.pdbx_description
1 polymer ?
#
loop_
_entity_poly.entity_id
_entity_poly.type
_entity_poly.pdbx_seq_one_letter_code
_entity_poly.pdbx_strand_id
1 'polypeptide(L)'
;MYEKELAEILKEKANIDVSSMFEKPKDPKMGDIALPCFKLAKELHKSPIEIAKDLAEYIKDSDFVDGVEVVNGYVNIRLSRAQMAKKALEFLDKDNIATSDEGKGKTITIDYSSVNIAKPFHIGHLSSTVIGGALYRIFKHLGYNVVGINHLGDWGTQFGKLIVATKKWSSLEEVQNNGIIFLNGLYVRFHKEAENNPELDDEARAEFKKIEDGDAEANNYYEVFKKITLEEVGKVYDRLKIKFDSYNGEAFYNDKMEACLDILRDKKLLVESDGAQVVDLSEYGMPPCLLVRSDGATLYATRDIACAYYRAKTYDFYKNLYVVAYQQNLHFKQVFKVLELMGFAKYADCEHIAFGMVSLEDGAMSTREGRVVWLKDVLDQAVEKASAIINEKNPELENKQEVAESVGIGAVVFTALYNQRIKDIAFSYDKVLNFDGETAPYIQYTYARCKSILRKAGVEKLDAKGIDASLIVDDESYDLVKAILSFKGEVQNAAAAREPYIVSRHIMSLVGKFNRFYIDHRIIGQEESVMNARLALTILTSKVIKEGLTLLGIDTPEVM
;
A
#
# COMPACT_ATOMS: atom_id res chain seq x y z
N MET A 1 10.99 -20.76 2.43
CA MET A 1 12.47 -20.89 2.22
C MET A 1 12.87 -22.34 2.32
N TYR A 2 12.70 -22.99 3.45
CA TYR A 2 13.05 -24.41 3.65
C TYR A 2 12.17 -25.37 2.84
N GLU A 3 10.91 -24.99 2.56
CA GLU A 3 10.04 -25.75 1.66
C GLU A 3 10.68 -25.93 0.27
N LYS A 4 11.38 -24.89 -0.20
CA LYS A 4 12.10 -24.95 -1.49
C LYS A 4 13.28 -25.89 -1.43
N GLU A 5 14.08 -25.81 -0.37
CA GLU A 5 15.24 -26.70 -0.16
C GLU A 5 14.78 -28.16 0.01
N LEU A 6 13.70 -28.40 0.77
CA LEU A 6 13.06 -29.73 0.90
C LEU A 6 12.52 -30.26 -0.43
N ALA A 7 11.86 -29.38 -1.22
CA ALA A 7 11.36 -29.76 -2.54
C ALA A 7 12.49 -30.13 -3.50
N GLU A 8 13.60 -29.40 -3.48
CA GLU A 8 14.79 -29.71 -4.29
C GLU A 8 15.39 -31.07 -3.92
N ILE A 9 15.55 -31.38 -2.62
CA ILE A 9 16.01 -32.69 -2.16
C ILE A 9 15.08 -33.83 -2.63
N LEU A 10 13.76 -33.64 -2.47
CA LEU A 10 12.79 -34.65 -2.89
C LEU A 10 12.72 -34.80 -4.41
N LYS A 11 12.91 -33.73 -5.15
CA LYS A 11 13.00 -33.77 -6.61
C LYS A 11 14.26 -34.52 -7.09
N GLU A 12 15.41 -34.27 -6.44
CA GLU A 12 16.66 -34.94 -6.79
C GLU A 12 16.67 -36.42 -6.39
N LYS A 13 16.21 -36.73 -5.17
CA LYS A 13 16.29 -38.09 -4.62
C LYS A 13 15.13 -39.01 -5.01
N ALA A 14 13.92 -38.46 -5.14
CA ALA A 14 12.70 -39.21 -5.42
C ALA A 14 12.11 -38.95 -6.80
N ASN A 15 12.61 -37.94 -7.54
CA ASN A 15 12.05 -37.44 -8.80
C ASN A 15 10.57 -36.98 -8.67
N ILE A 16 10.22 -36.39 -7.51
CA ILE A 16 8.87 -35.93 -7.19
C ILE A 16 8.92 -34.42 -6.93
N ASP A 17 8.11 -33.63 -7.65
CA ASP A 17 7.97 -32.20 -7.41
C ASP A 17 6.84 -31.94 -6.41
N VAL A 18 7.21 -31.53 -5.20
CA VAL A 18 6.30 -31.20 -4.10
C VAL A 18 6.33 -29.72 -3.74
N SER A 19 6.92 -28.87 -4.57
CA SER A 19 7.19 -27.46 -4.27
C SER A 19 5.94 -26.65 -3.87
N SER A 20 4.76 -27.02 -4.38
CA SER A 20 3.48 -26.36 -4.07
C SER A 20 2.63 -27.11 -3.02
N MET A 21 3.16 -28.17 -2.39
CA MET A 21 2.38 -29.07 -1.55
C MET A 21 2.61 -28.85 -0.05
N PHE A 22 3.67 -28.17 0.33
CA PHE A 22 3.96 -27.90 1.73
C PHE A 22 2.90 -27.00 2.36
N GLU A 23 2.54 -27.32 3.60
CA GLU A 23 1.61 -26.54 4.40
C GLU A 23 2.08 -26.42 5.85
N LYS A 24 1.50 -25.48 6.59
CA LYS A 24 1.76 -25.35 8.01
C LYS A 24 0.89 -26.35 8.78
N PRO A 25 1.46 -27.18 9.69
CA PRO A 25 0.67 -28.07 10.54
C PRO A 25 -0.39 -27.30 11.34
N LYS A 26 -1.57 -27.89 11.50
CA LYS A 26 -2.65 -27.30 12.31
C LYS A 26 -2.29 -27.22 13.80
N ASP A 27 -1.58 -28.25 14.29
CA ASP A 27 -1.04 -28.29 15.65
C ASP A 27 0.48 -28.03 15.58
N PRO A 28 0.99 -26.95 16.21
CA PRO A 28 2.43 -26.64 16.24
C PRO A 28 3.29 -27.75 16.84
N LYS A 29 2.71 -28.64 17.64
CA LYS A 29 3.42 -29.81 18.20
C LYS A 29 3.82 -30.84 17.15
N MET A 30 3.13 -30.84 16.01
CA MET A 30 3.40 -31.77 14.92
C MET A 30 4.64 -31.38 14.10
N GLY A 31 5.17 -30.16 14.23
CA GLY A 31 6.36 -29.69 13.51
C GLY A 31 6.18 -28.28 12.97
N ASP A 32 7.14 -27.84 12.17
CA ASP A 32 7.16 -26.51 11.52
C ASP A 32 6.53 -26.54 10.13
N ILE A 33 6.70 -27.66 9.41
CA ILE A 33 6.23 -27.86 8.02
C ILE A 33 5.56 -29.23 7.92
N ALA A 34 4.47 -29.34 7.17
CA ALA A 34 3.81 -30.59 6.82
C ALA A 34 3.75 -30.78 5.31
N LEU A 35 3.99 -32.03 4.85
CA LEU A 35 3.83 -32.44 3.48
C LEU A 35 2.71 -33.48 3.38
N PRO A 36 1.51 -33.13 2.86
CA PRO A 36 0.42 -34.08 2.64
C PRO A 36 0.70 -34.96 1.41
N CYS A 37 0.72 -36.28 1.59
CA CYS A 37 1.04 -37.22 0.53
C CYS A 37 -0.20 -37.75 -0.23
N PHE A 38 -1.42 -37.31 0.09
CA PHE A 38 -2.67 -37.81 -0.50
C PHE A 38 -2.75 -37.60 -2.01
N LYS A 39 -2.30 -36.48 -2.52
CA LYS A 39 -2.32 -36.17 -3.96
C LYS A 39 -1.36 -37.06 -4.75
N LEU A 40 -0.27 -37.50 -4.14
CA LEU A 40 0.74 -38.33 -4.75
C LEU A 40 0.29 -39.82 -4.87
N ALA A 41 -0.68 -40.21 -4.06
CA ALA A 41 -1.13 -41.63 -4.01
C ALA A 41 -1.61 -42.15 -5.37
N LYS A 42 -2.32 -41.33 -6.12
CA LYS A 42 -2.83 -41.68 -7.44
C LYS A 42 -1.72 -41.77 -8.50
N GLU A 43 -0.76 -40.92 -8.42
CA GLU A 43 0.36 -40.80 -9.37
C GLU A 43 1.38 -41.93 -9.15
N LEU A 44 1.72 -42.18 -7.86
CA LEU A 44 2.72 -43.17 -7.49
C LEU A 44 2.17 -44.60 -7.27
N HIS A 45 0.85 -44.80 -7.38
CA HIS A 45 0.18 -46.06 -7.13
C HIS A 45 0.54 -46.72 -5.77
N LYS A 46 0.74 -45.89 -4.73
CA LYS A 46 1.09 -46.28 -3.35
C LYS A 46 0.12 -45.65 -2.36
N SER A 47 0.01 -46.21 -1.17
CA SER A 47 -0.76 -45.60 -0.10
C SER A 47 -0.10 -44.28 0.38
N PRO A 48 -0.87 -43.25 0.80
CA PRO A 48 -0.30 -42.02 1.31
C PRO A 48 0.69 -42.22 2.48
N ILE A 49 0.47 -43.23 3.31
CA ILE A 49 1.33 -43.56 4.45
C ILE A 49 2.67 -44.13 3.98
N GLU A 50 2.67 -45.00 2.96
CA GLU A 50 3.90 -45.55 2.39
C GLU A 50 4.72 -44.45 1.70
N ILE A 51 4.06 -43.61 0.91
CA ILE A 51 4.71 -42.44 0.28
C ILE A 51 5.33 -41.52 1.35
N ALA A 52 4.60 -41.22 2.41
CA ALA A 52 5.11 -40.37 3.48
C ALA A 52 6.34 -41.00 4.18
N LYS A 53 6.38 -42.31 4.37
CA LYS A 53 7.55 -43.02 4.91
C LYS A 53 8.75 -42.93 3.95
N ASP A 54 8.52 -43.20 2.66
CA ASP A 54 9.58 -43.12 1.65
C ASP A 54 10.18 -41.68 1.59
N LEU A 55 9.31 -40.65 1.55
CA LEU A 55 9.76 -39.26 1.49
C LEU A 55 10.47 -38.80 2.77
N ALA A 56 10.03 -39.27 3.94
CA ALA A 56 10.68 -38.98 5.22
C ALA A 56 12.14 -39.48 5.25
N GLU A 57 12.41 -40.67 4.68
CA GLU A 57 13.77 -41.22 4.61
C GLU A 57 14.73 -40.36 3.79
N TYR A 58 14.25 -39.64 2.76
CA TYR A 58 15.09 -38.78 1.92
C TYR A 58 15.49 -37.46 2.58
N ILE A 59 14.71 -36.97 3.57
CA ILE A 59 14.90 -35.65 4.17
C ILE A 59 15.40 -35.70 5.62
N LYS A 60 15.26 -36.85 6.33
CA LYS A 60 15.59 -36.95 7.77
C LYS A 60 17.04 -36.61 8.12
N ASP A 61 17.98 -36.85 7.20
CA ASP A 61 19.41 -36.61 7.41
C ASP A 61 19.87 -35.24 6.86
N SER A 62 18.94 -34.33 6.57
CA SER A 62 19.27 -32.98 6.12
C SER A 62 19.73 -32.12 7.29
N ASP A 63 20.78 -31.34 7.14
CA ASP A 63 21.39 -30.52 8.21
C ASP A 63 20.40 -29.52 8.86
N PHE A 64 19.34 -29.14 8.15
CA PHE A 64 18.33 -28.21 8.63
C PHE A 64 17.06 -28.92 9.16
N VAL A 65 17.07 -30.23 9.33
CA VAL A 65 15.95 -31.03 9.85
C VAL A 65 16.36 -31.70 11.17
N ASP A 66 15.71 -31.34 12.26
CA ASP A 66 15.91 -31.95 13.58
C ASP A 66 15.04 -33.19 13.80
N GLY A 67 13.98 -33.36 13.04
CA GLY A 67 13.11 -34.53 13.15
C GLY A 67 12.03 -34.59 12.07
N VAL A 68 11.64 -35.82 11.76
CA VAL A 68 10.57 -36.12 10.81
C VAL A 68 9.64 -37.14 11.44
N GLU A 69 8.33 -36.85 11.43
CA GLU A 69 7.30 -37.75 11.93
C GLU A 69 6.23 -37.99 10.87
N VAL A 70 5.92 -39.26 10.62
CA VAL A 70 4.86 -39.64 9.67
C VAL A 70 3.58 -39.93 10.42
N VAL A 71 2.54 -39.13 10.19
CA VAL A 71 1.23 -39.28 10.82
C VAL A 71 0.14 -39.21 9.76
N ASN A 72 -0.65 -40.28 9.63
CA ASN A 72 -1.84 -40.35 8.76
C ASN A 72 -1.60 -39.89 7.29
N GLY A 73 -0.43 -40.19 6.71
CA GLY A 73 -0.10 -39.81 5.33
C GLY A 73 0.44 -38.37 5.18
N TYR A 74 0.80 -37.75 6.29
CA TYR A 74 1.59 -36.49 6.33
C TYR A 74 3.04 -36.78 6.73
N VAL A 75 3.97 -36.07 6.14
CA VAL A 75 5.34 -35.93 6.63
C VAL A 75 5.41 -34.64 7.42
N ASN A 76 5.49 -34.72 8.74
CA ASN A 76 5.65 -33.58 9.62
C ASN A 76 7.14 -33.39 9.90
N ILE A 77 7.64 -32.19 9.68
CA ILE A 77 9.08 -31.85 9.68
C ILE A 77 9.32 -30.82 10.76
N ARG A 78 10.27 -31.11 11.64
CA ARG A 78 10.83 -30.12 12.60
C ARG A 78 12.15 -29.61 12.05
N LEU A 79 12.23 -28.31 11.91
CA LEU A 79 13.43 -27.64 11.43
C LEU A 79 14.46 -27.48 12.53
N SER A 80 15.74 -27.58 12.20
CA SER A 80 16.82 -27.35 13.15
C SER A 80 16.86 -25.89 13.60
N ARG A 81 16.60 -25.68 14.89
CA ARG A 81 16.57 -24.35 15.48
C ARG A 81 17.91 -23.64 15.33
N ALA A 82 19.02 -24.35 15.53
CA ALA A 82 20.36 -23.80 15.38
C ALA A 82 20.67 -23.40 13.93
N GLN A 83 20.27 -24.20 12.94
CA GLN A 83 20.46 -23.84 11.53
C GLN A 83 19.57 -22.67 11.12
N MET A 84 18.32 -22.61 11.60
CA MET A 84 17.45 -21.45 11.39
C MET A 84 18.05 -20.18 12.01
N ALA A 85 18.57 -20.26 13.23
CA ALA A 85 19.27 -19.15 13.88
C ALA A 85 20.48 -18.71 13.06
N LYS A 86 21.31 -19.67 12.63
CA LYS A 86 22.48 -19.39 11.76
C LYS A 86 22.08 -18.64 10.49
N LYS A 87 20.99 -19.06 9.84
CA LYS A 87 20.48 -18.40 8.62
C LYS A 87 19.93 -17.00 8.90
N ALA A 88 19.28 -16.78 10.04
CA ALA A 88 18.86 -15.44 10.45
C ALA A 88 20.06 -14.52 10.71
N LEU A 89 21.13 -15.03 11.33
CA LEU A 89 22.35 -14.28 11.60
C LEU A 89 23.03 -13.76 10.31
N GLU A 90 22.89 -14.45 9.17
CA GLU A 90 23.38 -13.96 7.87
C GLU A 90 22.77 -12.61 7.48
N PHE A 91 21.62 -12.23 8.07
CA PHE A 91 20.98 -10.94 7.82
C PHE A 91 21.63 -9.77 8.59
N LEU A 92 22.54 -10.05 9.53
CA LEU A 92 23.30 -8.99 10.22
C LEU A 92 24.10 -8.14 9.24
N ASP A 93 24.65 -8.76 8.19
CA ASP A 93 25.46 -8.09 7.18
C ASP A 93 24.65 -7.42 6.06
N LYS A 94 23.33 -7.61 6.06
CA LYS A 94 22.44 -7.02 5.03
C LYS A 94 21.88 -5.69 5.49
N ASP A 95 21.87 -4.70 4.61
CA ASP A 95 21.17 -3.43 4.88
C ASP A 95 19.66 -3.61 4.89
N ASN A 96 19.13 -4.42 3.96
CA ASN A 96 17.72 -4.79 3.85
C ASN A 96 17.57 -6.30 3.73
N ILE A 97 16.58 -6.86 4.44
CA ILE A 97 16.32 -8.29 4.52
C ILE A 97 15.42 -8.78 3.38
N ALA A 98 14.44 -7.97 2.99
CA ALA A 98 13.36 -8.37 2.09
C ALA A 98 13.59 -8.00 0.62
N THR A 99 14.72 -7.35 0.27
CA THR A 99 15.02 -7.02 -1.13
C THR A 99 15.07 -8.24 -2.04
N SER A 100 14.62 -8.09 -3.29
CA SER A 100 14.72 -9.12 -4.31
C SER A 100 14.78 -8.53 -5.71
N ASP A 101 15.15 -9.36 -6.69
CA ASP A 101 15.20 -9.01 -8.11
C ASP A 101 14.04 -9.61 -8.91
N GLU A 102 12.96 -10.06 -8.27
CA GLU A 102 11.82 -10.72 -8.94
C GLU A 102 11.09 -9.80 -9.92
N GLY A 103 11.16 -8.50 -9.66
CA GLY A 103 10.60 -7.46 -10.50
C GLY A 103 11.51 -6.96 -11.61
N LYS A 104 12.73 -7.46 -11.71
CA LYS A 104 13.72 -6.97 -12.68
C LYS A 104 13.21 -7.04 -14.12
N GLY A 105 13.24 -5.91 -14.81
CA GLY A 105 12.74 -5.78 -16.19
C GLY A 105 11.22 -5.68 -16.33
N LYS A 106 10.47 -5.62 -15.22
CA LYS A 106 9.00 -5.46 -15.23
C LYS A 106 8.62 -4.08 -14.69
N THR A 107 7.72 -3.39 -15.40
CA THR A 107 7.21 -2.08 -14.99
C THR A 107 5.81 -2.22 -14.37
N ILE A 108 5.61 -1.62 -13.19
CA ILE A 108 4.31 -1.48 -12.55
C ILE A 108 3.92 0.00 -12.61
N THR A 109 2.77 0.31 -13.19
CA THR A 109 2.16 1.63 -13.06
C THR A 109 1.12 1.60 -11.95
N ILE A 110 1.14 2.59 -11.06
CA ILE A 110 0.20 2.70 -9.94
C ILE A 110 -0.45 4.07 -9.99
N ASP A 111 -1.75 4.10 -10.22
CA ASP A 111 -2.60 5.28 -10.17
C ASP A 111 -3.19 5.39 -8.77
N TYR A 112 -2.85 6.45 -8.02
CA TYR A 112 -3.29 6.60 -6.64
C TYR A 112 -3.35 8.06 -6.21
N SER A 113 -4.06 8.33 -5.12
CA SER A 113 -4.40 9.64 -4.59
C SER A 113 -5.39 10.40 -5.47
N SER A 114 -5.07 10.69 -6.72
CA SER A 114 -5.95 11.20 -7.78
C SER A 114 -6.81 12.37 -7.31
N VAL A 115 -6.14 13.44 -6.85
CA VAL A 115 -6.82 14.59 -6.22
C VAL A 115 -7.53 15.46 -7.25
N ASN A 116 -8.69 15.97 -6.85
CA ASN A 116 -9.40 16.98 -7.64
C ASN A 116 -8.81 18.36 -7.41
N ILE A 117 -8.52 19.07 -8.50
CA ILE A 117 -8.05 20.45 -8.43
C ILE A 117 -9.14 21.36 -7.86
N ALA A 118 -8.72 22.33 -7.06
CA ALA A 118 -9.55 23.32 -6.38
C ALA A 118 -10.59 22.73 -5.40
N LYS A 119 -10.38 21.48 -4.96
CA LYS A 119 -11.18 20.85 -3.90
C LYS A 119 -10.33 20.53 -2.67
N PRO A 120 -10.95 20.44 -1.48
CA PRO A 120 -10.25 20.04 -0.28
C PRO A 120 -9.61 18.67 -0.40
N PHE A 121 -8.36 18.55 0.04
CA PHE A 121 -7.72 17.27 0.25
C PHE A 121 -8.12 16.74 1.63
N HIS A 122 -9.15 15.91 1.66
CA HIS A 122 -9.83 15.48 2.89
C HIS A 122 -9.45 14.05 3.29
N ILE A 123 -9.83 13.64 4.50
CA ILE A 123 -9.51 12.32 5.06
C ILE A 123 -9.92 11.14 4.16
N GLY A 124 -10.95 11.29 3.33
CA GLY A 124 -11.35 10.27 2.36
C GLY A 124 -10.30 9.94 1.29
N HIS A 125 -9.32 10.84 1.08
CA HIS A 125 -8.19 10.56 0.18
C HIS A 125 -7.06 9.78 0.86
N LEU A 126 -7.08 9.65 2.19
CA LEU A 126 -6.02 8.98 2.95
C LEU A 126 -5.76 7.57 2.44
N SER A 127 -6.81 6.75 2.34
CA SER A 127 -6.66 5.33 1.94
C SER A 127 -5.99 5.17 0.59
N SER A 128 -6.49 5.85 -0.47
CA SER A 128 -5.88 5.79 -1.80
C SER A 128 -4.40 6.18 -1.75
N THR A 129 -4.10 7.28 -1.05
CA THR A 129 -2.77 7.87 -0.97
C THR A 129 -1.78 6.94 -0.27
N VAL A 130 -2.12 6.41 0.91
CA VAL A 130 -1.17 5.59 1.68
C VAL A 130 -1.08 4.14 1.18
N ILE A 131 -2.19 3.55 0.69
CA ILE A 131 -2.17 2.22 0.08
C ILE A 131 -1.33 2.25 -1.19
N GLY A 132 -1.57 3.23 -2.09
CA GLY A 132 -0.79 3.39 -3.30
C GLY A 132 0.68 3.65 -3.01
N GLY A 133 0.99 4.53 -2.06
CA GLY A 133 2.36 4.81 -1.64
C GLY A 133 3.08 3.61 -1.02
N ALA A 134 2.38 2.78 -0.24
CA ALA A 134 2.93 1.54 0.30
C ALA A 134 3.21 0.51 -0.80
N LEU A 135 2.25 0.30 -1.73
CA LEU A 135 2.46 -0.57 -2.89
C LEU A 135 3.62 -0.10 -3.77
N TYR A 136 3.74 1.22 -4.01
CA TYR A 136 4.86 1.81 -4.74
C TYR A 136 6.19 1.40 -4.11
N ARG A 137 6.35 1.56 -2.78
CA ARG A 137 7.57 1.22 -2.06
C ARG A 137 7.82 -0.29 -2.03
N ILE A 138 6.78 -1.11 -1.79
CA ILE A 138 6.86 -2.57 -1.78
C ILE A 138 7.34 -3.11 -3.14
N PHE A 139 6.71 -2.71 -4.25
CA PHE A 139 7.13 -3.16 -5.58
C PHE A 139 8.54 -2.70 -5.92
N LYS A 140 8.90 -1.45 -5.61
CA LYS A 140 10.24 -0.93 -5.83
C LYS A 140 11.29 -1.72 -5.04
N HIS A 141 10.97 -2.10 -3.79
CA HIS A 141 11.83 -2.90 -2.93
C HIS A 141 12.06 -4.33 -3.45
N LEU A 142 11.08 -4.87 -4.18
CA LEU A 142 11.16 -6.16 -4.86
C LEU A 142 11.76 -6.08 -6.28
N GLY A 143 12.37 -4.96 -6.64
CA GLY A 143 13.14 -4.79 -7.88
C GLY A 143 12.33 -4.43 -9.12
N TYR A 144 11.03 -4.11 -8.97
CA TYR A 144 10.23 -3.61 -10.09
C TYR A 144 10.60 -2.17 -10.45
N ASN A 145 10.50 -1.83 -11.73
CA ASN A 145 10.42 -0.44 -12.15
C ASN A 145 8.99 0.06 -11.85
N VAL A 146 8.85 1.05 -10.95
CA VAL A 146 7.53 1.52 -10.52
C VAL A 146 7.32 2.95 -10.97
N VAL A 147 6.16 3.22 -11.58
CA VAL A 147 5.72 4.55 -12.01
C VAL A 147 4.48 4.93 -11.22
N GLY A 148 4.64 5.84 -10.27
CA GLY A 148 3.55 6.43 -9.49
C GLY A 148 2.85 7.55 -10.27
N ILE A 149 1.55 7.43 -10.45
CA ILE A 149 0.75 8.38 -11.23
C ILE A 149 -0.28 9.04 -10.30
N ASN A 150 -0.26 10.36 -10.25
CA ASN A 150 -1.35 11.15 -9.68
C ASN A 150 -2.25 11.60 -10.84
N HIS A 151 -3.31 10.83 -11.09
CA HIS A 151 -4.29 11.16 -12.12
C HIS A 151 -5.22 12.28 -11.63
N LEU A 152 -4.79 13.53 -11.84
CA LEU A 152 -5.49 14.69 -11.32
C LEU A 152 -6.89 14.83 -11.92
N GLY A 153 -7.89 15.13 -11.08
CA GLY A 153 -9.19 15.60 -11.52
C GLY A 153 -9.11 17.07 -11.92
N ASP A 154 -8.44 17.36 -13.02
CA ASP A 154 -8.10 18.70 -13.47
C ASP A 154 -8.89 19.13 -14.72
N TRP A 155 -10.06 18.52 -14.96
CA TRP A 155 -10.93 18.88 -16.09
C TRP A 155 -12.41 18.90 -15.71
N GLY A 156 -13.16 19.86 -16.26
CA GLY A 156 -14.61 19.94 -16.08
C GLY A 156 -15.13 21.33 -15.76
N THR A 157 -16.45 21.50 -15.82
CA THR A 157 -17.18 22.77 -15.63
C THR A 157 -16.93 23.43 -14.26
N GLN A 158 -16.37 22.70 -13.29
CA GLN A 158 -15.95 23.25 -12.01
C GLN A 158 -14.94 24.40 -12.15
N PHE A 159 -14.09 24.36 -13.16
CA PHE A 159 -13.13 25.44 -13.43
C PHE A 159 -13.83 26.70 -13.92
N GLY A 160 -14.82 26.56 -14.79
CA GLY A 160 -15.66 27.70 -15.18
C GLY A 160 -16.38 28.34 -13.98
N LYS A 161 -16.92 27.52 -13.07
CA LYS A 161 -17.56 28.02 -11.84
C LYS A 161 -16.59 28.83 -10.99
N LEU A 162 -15.35 28.37 -10.86
CA LEU A 162 -14.31 29.06 -10.10
C LEU A 162 -13.87 30.35 -10.79
N ILE A 163 -13.76 30.37 -12.10
CA ILE A 163 -13.42 31.58 -12.86
C ILE A 163 -14.51 32.64 -12.67
N VAL A 164 -15.79 32.26 -12.86
CA VAL A 164 -16.92 33.18 -12.62
C VAL A 164 -16.93 33.70 -11.19
N ALA A 165 -16.77 32.80 -10.20
CA ALA A 165 -16.75 33.19 -8.79
C ALA A 165 -15.61 34.16 -8.49
N THR A 166 -14.41 33.91 -9.02
CA THR A 166 -13.25 34.78 -8.83
C THR A 166 -13.47 36.15 -9.48
N LYS A 167 -13.96 36.20 -10.74
CA LYS A 167 -14.24 37.43 -11.45
C LYS A 167 -15.33 38.30 -10.79
N LYS A 168 -16.38 37.66 -10.21
CA LYS A 168 -17.52 38.38 -9.62
C LYS A 168 -17.26 38.83 -8.18
N TRP A 169 -16.52 38.04 -7.39
CA TRP A 169 -16.47 38.25 -5.92
C TRP A 169 -15.06 38.40 -5.35
N SER A 170 -14.03 38.35 -6.19
CA SER A 170 -12.64 38.44 -5.78
C SER A 170 -11.75 38.87 -6.96
N SER A 171 -10.45 38.64 -6.84
CA SER A 171 -9.47 38.77 -7.91
C SER A 171 -8.54 37.55 -7.93
N LEU A 172 -7.84 37.33 -9.05
CA LEU A 172 -6.86 36.25 -9.15
C LEU A 172 -5.71 36.44 -8.17
N GLU A 173 -5.32 37.70 -7.89
CA GLU A 173 -4.30 38.07 -6.90
C GLU A 173 -4.74 37.69 -5.48
N GLU A 174 -5.99 37.96 -5.10
CA GLU A 174 -6.52 37.56 -3.79
C GLU A 174 -6.53 36.03 -3.66
N VAL A 175 -6.90 35.30 -4.70
CA VAL A 175 -6.86 33.82 -4.70
C VAL A 175 -5.44 33.32 -4.53
N GLN A 176 -4.45 33.90 -5.21
CA GLN A 176 -3.04 33.55 -5.06
C GLN A 176 -2.52 33.81 -3.64
N ASN A 177 -2.90 34.93 -3.03
CA ASN A 177 -2.44 35.31 -1.71
C ASN A 177 -3.09 34.49 -0.58
N ASN A 178 -4.35 34.07 -0.74
CA ASN A 178 -5.13 33.39 0.30
C ASN A 178 -5.23 31.86 0.11
N GLY A 179 -4.80 31.34 -1.05
CA GLY A 179 -4.64 29.90 -1.29
C GLY A 179 -5.96 29.12 -1.42
N ILE A 180 -5.85 27.80 -1.23
CA ILE A 180 -6.92 26.85 -1.56
C ILE A 180 -8.16 26.98 -0.68
N ILE A 181 -8.02 27.36 0.58
CA ILE A 181 -9.15 27.52 1.51
C ILE A 181 -10.07 28.64 1.01
N PHE A 182 -9.47 29.76 0.59
CA PHE A 182 -10.20 30.88 0.03
C PHE A 182 -10.86 30.49 -1.31
N LEU A 183 -10.14 29.80 -2.19
CA LEU A 183 -10.66 29.31 -3.46
C LEU A 183 -11.86 28.36 -3.26
N ASN A 184 -11.76 27.45 -2.29
CA ASN A 184 -12.88 26.58 -1.92
C ASN A 184 -14.08 27.38 -1.37
N GLY A 185 -13.83 28.45 -0.62
CA GLY A 185 -14.89 29.36 -0.15
C GLY A 185 -15.64 30.01 -1.31
N LEU A 186 -14.93 30.44 -2.36
CA LEU A 186 -15.53 30.96 -3.59
C LEU A 186 -16.36 29.89 -4.31
N TYR A 187 -15.91 28.64 -4.36
CA TYR A 187 -16.64 27.54 -4.93
C TYR A 187 -17.94 27.24 -4.19
N VAL A 188 -17.91 27.20 -2.86
CA VAL A 188 -19.12 27.04 -2.03
C VAL A 188 -20.10 28.20 -2.22
N ARG A 189 -19.59 29.44 -2.26
CA ARG A 189 -20.41 30.63 -2.53
C ARG A 189 -21.07 30.55 -3.90
N PHE A 190 -20.34 30.11 -4.93
CA PHE A 190 -20.91 29.96 -6.28
C PHE A 190 -22.13 29.02 -6.25
N HIS A 191 -22.01 27.87 -5.62
CA HIS A 191 -23.12 26.91 -5.55
C HIS A 191 -24.34 27.49 -4.84
N LYS A 192 -24.13 28.19 -3.73
CA LYS A 192 -25.22 28.83 -2.98
C LYS A 192 -25.92 29.94 -3.79
N GLU A 193 -25.18 30.75 -4.50
CA GLU A 193 -25.73 31.83 -5.33
C GLU A 193 -26.44 31.25 -6.58
N ALA A 194 -25.91 30.16 -7.16
CA ALA A 194 -26.47 29.51 -8.34
C ALA A 194 -27.85 28.85 -8.06
N GLU A 195 -28.16 28.49 -6.81
CA GLU A 195 -29.50 27.99 -6.42
C GLU A 195 -30.59 29.02 -6.73
N ASN A 196 -30.28 30.31 -6.63
CA ASN A 196 -31.21 31.43 -6.86
C ASN A 196 -30.97 32.14 -8.20
N ASN A 197 -29.87 31.85 -8.89
CA ASN A 197 -29.50 32.45 -10.17
C ASN A 197 -28.92 31.39 -11.13
N PRO A 198 -29.75 30.67 -11.88
CA PRO A 198 -29.33 29.64 -12.82
C PRO A 198 -28.41 30.13 -13.95
N GLU A 199 -28.43 31.45 -14.27
CA GLU A 199 -27.58 32.04 -15.31
C GLU A 199 -26.07 31.88 -14.96
N LEU A 200 -25.74 31.78 -13.66
CA LEU A 200 -24.36 31.51 -13.22
C LEU A 200 -23.80 30.19 -13.79
N ASP A 201 -24.63 29.16 -13.92
CA ASP A 201 -24.19 27.90 -14.50
C ASP A 201 -23.96 28.00 -16.01
N ASP A 202 -24.70 28.88 -16.71
CA ASP A 202 -24.46 29.18 -18.14
C ASP A 202 -23.15 29.96 -18.30
N GLU A 203 -22.90 30.98 -17.47
CA GLU A 203 -21.65 31.70 -17.44
C GLU A 203 -20.47 30.75 -17.17
N ALA A 204 -20.62 29.84 -16.22
CA ALA A 204 -19.58 28.85 -15.90
C ALA A 204 -19.30 27.91 -17.07
N ARG A 205 -20.32 27.46 -17.79
CA ARG A 205 -20.15 26.68 -19.02
C ARG A 205 -19.39 27.47 -20.09
N ALA A 206 -19.72 28.76 -20.25
CA ALA A 206 -19.05 29.64 -21.20
C ALA A 206 -17.55 29.86 -20.83
N GLU A 207 -17.25 30.08 -19.56
CA GLU A 207 -15.85 30.24 -19.11
C GLU A 207 -15.06 28.91 -19.26
N PHE A 208 -15.68 27.76 -18.97
CA PHE A 208 -15.03 26.47 -19.22
C PHE A 208 -14.79 26.22 -20.71
N LYS A 209 -15.72 26.60 -21.58
CA LYS A 209 -15.54 26.52 -23.04
C LYS A 209 -14.35 27.35 -23.51
N LYS A 210 -14.09 28.50 -22.91
CA LYS A 210 -12.89 29.31 -23.20
C LYS A 210 -11.60 28.55 -22.88
N ILE A 211 -11.56 27.77 -21.78
CA ILE A 211 -10.39 26.90 -21.48
C ILE A 211 -10.20 25.90 -22.61
N GLU A 212 -11.28 25.24 -23.05
CA GLU A 212 -11.23 24.27 -24.15
C GLU A 212 -10.75 24.88 -25.46
N ASP A 213 -11.15 26.12 -25.74
CA ASP A 213 -10.78 26.86 -26.95
C ASP A 213 -9.39 27.52 -26.88
N GLY A 214 -8.68 27.36 -25.75
CA GLY A 214 -7.32 27.86 -25.58
C GLY A 214 -7.22 29.36 -25.24
N ASP A 215 -8.30 29.99 -24.74
CA ASP A 215 -8.29 31.39 -24.33
C ASP A 215 -7.21 31.66 -23.26
N ALA A 216 -6.38 32.66 -23.48
CA ALA A 216 -5.21 32.92 -22.64
C ALA A 216 -5.58 33.34 -21.21
N GLU A 217 -6.65 34.13 -21.01
CA GLU A 217 -7.11 34.55 -19.71
C GLU A 217 -7.68 33.35 -18.91
N ALA A 218 -8.58 32.59 -19.52
CA ALA A 218 -9.20 31.43 -18.89
C ALA A 218 -8.16 30.37 -18.51
N ASN A 219 -7.19 30.12 -19.38
CA ASN A 219 -6.09 29.20 -19.08
C ASN A 219 -5.16 29.73 -17.98
N ASN A 220 -4.95 31.04 -17.84
CA ASN A 220 -4.18 31.60 -16.74
C ASN A 220 -4.89 31.33 -15.39
N TYR A 221 -6.21 31.49 -15.30
CA TYR A 221 -6.98 31.12 -14.11
C TYR A 221 -6.83 29.63 -13.79
N TYR A 222 -6.98 28.79 -14.79
CA TYR A 222 -6.84 27.34 -14.65
C TYR A 222 -5.48 26.94 -14.09
N GLU A 223 -4.39 27.45 -14.64
CA GLU A 223 -3.03 27.15 -14.18
C GLU A 223 -2.76 27.66 -12.75
N VAL A 224 -3.29 28.82 -12.40
CA VAL A 224 -3.18 29.34 -11.03
C VAL A 224 -3.93 28.44 -10.04
N PHE A 225 -5.15 28.01 -10.34
CA PHE A 225 -5.92 27.11 -9.46
C PHE A 225 -5.22 25.77 -9.30
N LYS A 226 -4.66 25.22 -10.39
CA LYS A 226 -3.88 23.99 -10.37
C LYS A 226 -2.64 24.12 -9.50
N LYS A 227 -1.87 25.18 -9.68
CA LYS A 227 -0.66 25.46 -8.91
C LYS A 227 -0.95 25.57 -7.40
N ILE A 228 -1.91 26.38 -7.00
CA ILE A 228 -2.30 26.56 -5.58
C ILE A 228 -2.71 25.22 -4.95
N THR A 229 -3.48 24.42 -5.69
CA THR A 229 -3.91 23.09 -5.20
C THR A 229 -2.72 22.18 -5.00
N LEU A 230 -1.83 22.05 -5.98
CA LEU A 230 -0.68 21.16 -5.91
C LEU A 230 0.33 21.59 -4.84
N GLU A 231 0.51 22.89 -4.60
CA GLU A 231 1.36 23.41 -3.52
C GLU A 231 0.83 23.02 -2.14
N GLU A 232 -0.48 23.11 -1.92
CA GLU A 232 -1.07 22.71 -0.62
C GLU A 232 -1.10 21.21 -0.42
N VAL A 233 -1.50 20.47 -1.43
CA VAL A 233 -1.51 18.99 -1.38
C VAL A 233 -0.09 18.45 -1.25
N GLY A 234 0.90 19.10 -1.89
CA GLY A 234 2.31 18.76 -1.80
C GLY A 234 2.83 18.73 -0.36
N LYS A 235 2.42 19.70 0.48
CA LYS A 235 2.78 19.72 1.91
C LYS A 235 2.30 18.48 2.66
N VAL A 236 1.10 17.99 2.31
CA VAL A 236 0.56 16.75 2.90
C VAL A 236 1.29 15.52 2.35
N TYR A 237 1.60 15.50 1.05
CA TYR A 237 2.39 14.42 0.45
C TYR A 237 3.78 14.30 1.06
N ASP A 238 4.46 15.41 1.33
CA ASP A 238 5.78 15.41 1.98
C ASP A 238 5.71 14.74 3.37
N ARG A 239 4.70 15.09 4.17
CA ARG A 239 4.47 14.50 5.50
C ARG A 239 4.16 13.01 5.43
N LEU A 240 3.38 12.58 4.43
CA LEU A 240 3.03 11.17 4.18
C LEU A 240 4.11 10.42 3.40
N LYS A 241 5.20 11.08 2.98
CA LYS A 241 6.29 10.53 2.14
C LYS A 241 5.79 9.95 0.83
N ILE A 242 4.85 10.63 0.21
CA ILE A 242 4.26 10.25 -1.07
C ILE A 242 4.98 11.00 -2.20
N LYS A 243 5.32 10.26 -3.25
CA LYS A 243 5.96 10.79 -4.45
C LYS A 243 5.29 10.23 -5.70
N PHE A 244 5.22 11.06 -6.73
CA PHE A 244 4.71 10.67 -8.02
C PHE A 244 5.74 10.92 -9.11
N ASP A 245 5.74 10.05 -10.12
CA ASP A 245 6.58 10.17 -11.32
C ASP A 245 5.83 10.90 -12.45
N SER A 246 4.48 10.96 -12.35
CA SER A 246 3.62 11.63 -13.33
C SER A 246 2.43 12.31 -12.65
N TYR A 247 2.07 13.49 -13.16
CA TYR A 247 0.88 14.26 -12.79
C TYR A 247 -0.07 14.43 -13.98
N ASN A 248 -0.05 13.47 -14.92
CA ASN A 248 -0.94 13.47 -16.08
C ASN A 248 -2.38 13.21 -15.61
N GLY A 249 -3.14 14.30 -15.46
CA GLY A 249 -4.53 14.28 -15.05
C GLY A 249 -5.50 14.11 -16.22
N GLU A 250 -6.78 14.38 -15.97
CA GLU A 250 -7.86 14.23 -16.94
C GLU A 250 -7.63 15.09 -18.20
N ALA A 251 -7.16 16.32 -18.04
CA ALA A 251 -6.91 17.26 -19.14
C ALA A 251 -5.89 16.71 -20.14
N PHE A 252 -4.87 15.99 -19.68
CA PHE A 252 -3.82 15.42 -20.51
C PHE A 252 -4.33 14.43 -21.57
N TYR A 253 -5.48 13.79 -21.32
CA TYR A 253 -6.02 12.75 -22.20
C TYR A 253 -7.07 13.26 -23.19
N ASN A 254 -7.41 14.55 -23.19
CA ASN A 254 -8.47 15.10 -24.03
C ASN A 254 -8.24 14.87 -25.53
N ASP A 255 -7.02 15.05 -26.02
CA ASP A 255 -6.62 14.84 -27.42
C ASP A 255 -6.41 13.36 -27.81
N LYS A 256 -6.54 12.43 -26.84
CA LYS A 256 -6.26 11.00 -27.02
C LYS A 256 -7.52 10.14 -27.08
N MET A 257 -8.66 10.69 -26.71
CA MET A 257 -9.93 9.96 -26.60
C MET A 257 -10.49 9.59 -27.99
N GLU A 258 -10.38 10.48 -28.99
CA GLU A 258 -10.96 10.25 -30.31
C GLU A 258 -10.37 9.01 -30.98
N ALA A 259 -9.06 8.79 -30.87
CA ALA A 259 -8.42 7.60 -31.40
C ALA A 259 -8.97 6.29 -30.80
N CYS A 260 -9.41 6.32 -29.55
CA CYS A 260 -10.06 5.17 -28.90
C CYS A 260 -11.50 4.98 -29.39
N LEU A 261 -12.24 6.09 -29.61
CA LEU A 261 -13.58 6.05 -30.18
C LEU A 261 -13.55 5.51 -31.61
N ASP A 262 -12.55 5.86 -32.41
CA ASP A 262 -12.38 5.31 -33.77
C ASP A 262 -12.20 3.80 -33.77
N ILE A 263 -11.39 3.24 -32.85
CA ILE A 263 -11.25 1.79 -32.70
C ILE A 263 -12.61 1.13 -32.39
N LEU A 264 -13.41 1.76 -31.52
CA LEU A 264 -14.73 1.24 -31.16
C LEU A 264 -15.72 1.31 -32.33
N ARG A 265 -15.67 2.39 -33.16
CA ARG A 265 -16.48 2.53 -34.38
C ARG A 265 -16.11 1.47 -35.41
N ASP A 266 -14.83 1.31 -35.70
CA ASP A 266 -14.31 0.33 -36.65
C ASP A 266 -14.70 -1.11 -36.29
N LYS A 267 -14.73 -1.41 -35.01
CA LYS A 267 -15.16 -2.71 -34.48
C LYS A 267 -16.68 -2.83 -34.32
N LYS A 268 -17.45 -1.78 -34.64
CA LYS A 268 -18.91 -1.73 -34.47
C LYS A 268 -19.37 -2.01 -33.03
N LEU A 269 -18.57 -1.59 -32.05
CA LEU A 269 -18.88 -1.73 -30.62
C LEU A 269 -19.67 -0.54 -30.07
N LEU A 270 -19.58 0.63 -30.73
CA LEU A 270 -20.34 1.83 -30.37
C LEU A 270 -21.75 1.74 -30.97
N VAL A 271 -22.75 1.81 -30.10
CA VAL A 271 -24.16 1.85 -30.47
C VAL A 271 -24.80 3.11 -29.89
N GLU A 272 -25.83 3.63 -30.57
CA GLU A 272 -26.60 4.75 -30.08
C GLU A 272 -27.70 4.28 -29.14
N SER A 273 -27.82 4.94 -27.98
CA SER A 273 -28.86 4.71 -26.98
C SER A 273 -29.30 6.05 -26.40
N ASP A 274 -30.56 6.43 -26.61
CA ASP A 274 -31.14 7.71 -26.16
C ASP A 274 -30.30 8.94 -26.56
N GLY A 275 -29.76 8.93 -27.78
CA GLY A 275 -28.90 9.98 -28.33
C GLY A 275 -27.46 9.97 -27.82
N ALA A 276 -27.10 9.09 -26.91
CA ALA A 276 -25.75 8.90 -26.39
C ALA A 276 -25.05 7.73 -27.08
N GLN A 277 -23.70 7.70 -27.08
CA GLN A 277 -22.93 6.57 -27.60
C GLN A 277 -22.46 5.68 -26.46
N VAL A 278 -22.80 4.39 -26.55
CA VAL A 278 -22.52 3.40 -25.50
C VAL A 278 -21.88 2.13 -26.08
N VAL A 279 -21.21 1.36 -25.24
CA VAL A 279 -20.90 -0.05 -25.53
C VAL A 279 -21.87 -0.90 -24.75
N ASP A 280 -22.64 -1.74 -25.46
CA ASP A 280 -23.57 -2.68 -24.82
C ASP A 280 -22.79 -3.81 -24.13
N LEU A 281 -23.03 -3.98 -22.84
CA LEU A 281 -22.39 -4.98 -22.00
C LEU A 281 -23.41 -5.96 -21.39
N SER A 282 -24.63 -6.00 -21.90
CA SER A 282 -25.75 -6.83 -21.41
C SER A 282 -25.42 -8.33 -21.43
N GLU A 283 -24.71 -8.81 -22.47
CA GLU A 283 -24.23 -10.21 -22.55
C GLU A 283 -23.27 -10.60 -21.43
N TYR A 284 -22.63 -9.59 -20.78
CA TYR A 284 -21.70 -9.78 -19.66
C TYR A 284 -22.36 -9.48 -18.30
N GLY A 285 -23.69 -9.31 -18.27
CA GLY A 285 -24.44 -9.02 -17.04
C GLY A 285 -24.16 -7.64 -16.45
N MET A 286 -23.77 -6.67 -17.27
CA MET A 286 -23.50 -5.30 -16.88
C MET A 286 -24.39 -4.32 -17.66
N PRO A 287 -24.74 -3.15 -17.07
CA PRO A 287 -25.38 -2.08 -17.82
C PRO A 287 -24.43 -1.56 -18.92
N PRO A 288 -24.97 -0.88 -19.97
CA PRO A 288 -24.17 -0.29 -21.02
C PRO A 288 -23.10 0.66 -20.48
N CYS A 289 -21.92 0.65 -21.06
CA CYS A 289 -20.85 1.59 -20.75
C CYS A 289 -21.05 2.87 -21.57
N LEU A 290 -21.40 3.96 -20.91
CA LEU A 290 -21.63 5.25 -21.54
C LEU A 290 -20.30 5.96 -21.83
N LEU A 291 -20.02 6.26 -23.09
CA LEU A 291 -18.77 6.87 -23.55
C LEU A 291 -18.93 8.33 -24.00
N VAL A 292 -19.99 8.62 -24.76
CA VAL A 292 -20.27 9.98 -25.26
C VAL A 292 -21.72 10.32 -24.96
N ARG A 293 -21.95 11.48 -24.37
CA ARG A 293 -23.29 12.00 -24.08
C ARG A 293 -24.01 12.45 -25.35
N SER A 294 -25.31 12.68 -25.26
CA SER A 294 -26.13 13.21 -26.35
C SER A 294 -25.72 14.61 -26.84
N ASP A 295 -25.04 15.40 -25.99
CA ASP A 295 -24.47 16.70 -26.36
C ASP A 295 -23.07 16.62 -26.97
N GLY A 296 -22.55 15.39 -27.23
CA GLY A 296 -21.25 15.13 -27.81
C GLY A 296 -20.08 15.14 -26.80
N ALA A 297 -20.32 15.41 -25.50
CA ALA A 297 -19.28 15.42 -24.50
C ALA A 297 -18.83 13.99 -24.14
N THR A 298 -17.52 13.76 -24.11
CA THR A 298 -16.93 12.50 -23.63
C THR A 298 -17.03 12.37 -22.12
N LEU A 299 -17.08 11.13 -21.63
CA LEU A 299 -17.21 10.82 -20.23
C LEU A 299 -15.95 10.17 -19.62
N TYR A 300 -15.97 9.94 -18.31
CA TYR A 300 -14.85 9.35 -17.57
C TYR A 300 -14.36 8.02 -18.17
N ALA A 301 -15.29 7.13 -18.58
CA ALA A 301 -14.93 5.85 -19.16
C ALA A 301 -14.10 5.98 -20.45
N THR A 302 -14.41 6.95 -21.32
CA THR A 302 -13.64 7.21 -22.54
C THR A 302 -12.23 7.66 -22.21
N ARG A 303 -12.09 8.50 -21.20
CA ARG A 303 -10.80 9.01 -20.74
C ARG A 303 -9.96 7.90 -20.11
N ASP A 304 -10.57 7.02 -19.30
CA ASP A 304 -9.87 5.89 -18.68
C ASP A 304 -9.40 4.86 -19.71
N ILE A 305 -10.17 4.64 -20.79
CA ILE A 305 -9.74 3.83 -21.93
C ILE A 305 -8.50 4.46 -22.59
N ALA A 306 -8.55 5.75 -22.93
CA ALA A 306 -7.43 6.46 -23.52
C ALA A 306 -6.19 6.46 -22.60
N CYS A 307 -6.41 6.56 -21.29
CA CYS A 307 -5.40 6.48 -20.26
C CYS A 307 -4.68 5.11 -20.27
N ALA A 308 -5.43 3.99 -20.35
CA ALA A 308 -4.86 2.65 -20.41
C ALA A 308 -4.00 2.46 -21.67
N TYR A 309 -4.47 2.91 -22.83
CA TYR A 309 -3.71 2.87 -24.08
C TYR A 309 -2.42 3.68 -24.01
N TYR A 310 -2.50 4.92 -23.50
CA TYR A 310 -1.32 5.78 -23.34
C TYR A 310 -0.29 5.14 -22.41
N ARG A 311 -0.72 4.64 -21.27
CA ARG A 311 0.16 4.01 -20.26
C ARG A 311 0.84 2.76 -20.82
N ALA A 312 0.13 1.92 -21.59
CA ALA A 312 0.73 0.76 -22.25
C ALA A 312 1.80 1.16 -23.25
N LYS A 313 1.52 2.18 -24.10
CA LYS A 313 2.46 2.65 -25.11
C LYS A 313 3.69 3.33 -24.51
N THR A 314 3.50 4.06 -23.39
CA THR A 314 4.56 4.89 -22.80
C THR A 314 5.44 4.09 -21.84
N TYR A 315 4.85 3.21 -21.03
CA TYR A 315 5.54 2.53 -19.93
C TYR A 315 5.74 1.03 -20.17
N ASP A 316 5.11 0.46 -21.20
CA ASP A 316 5.11 -1.00 -21.46
C ASP A 316 4.89 -1.83 -20.18
N PHE A 317 3.87 -1.48 -19.40
CA PHE A 317 3.66 -2.01 -18.07
C PHE A 317 3.45 -3.55 -18.06
N TYR A 318 4.01 -4.19 -17.04
CA TYR A 318 3.68 -5.55 -16.63
C TYR A 318 2.32 -5.61 -15.91
N LYS A 319 2.03 -4.60 -15.07
CA LYS A 319 0.73 -4.38 -14.42
C LYS A 319 0.43 -2.89 -14.33
N ASN A 320 -0.86 -2.55 -14.49
CA ASN A 320 -1.37 -1.19 -14.33
C ASN A 320 -2.45 -1.20 -13.24
N LEU A 321 -2.11 -0.68 -12.07
CA LEU A 321 -2.91 -0.73 -10.86
C LEU A 321 -3.66 0.58 -10.65
N TYR A 322 -4.97 0.51 -10.39
CA TYR A 322 -5.83 1.64 -10.09
C TYR A 322 -6.28 1.55 -8.63
N VAL A 323 -5.70 2.36 -7.74
CA VAL A 323 -6.02 2.38 -6.31
C VAL A 323 -7.19 3.34 -6.08
N VAL A 324 -8.41 2.85 -6.23
CA VAL A 324 -9.66 3.62 -6.23
C VAL A 324 -10.70 2.95 -5.33
N ALA A 325 -11.58 3.76 -4.71
CA ALA A 325 -12.60 3.27 -3.78
C ALA A 325 -13.55 2.24 -4.43
N TYR A 326 -14.04 1.28 -3.63
CA TYR A 326 -14.89 0.17 -4.09
C TYR A 326 -16.20 0.62 -4.76
N GLN A 327 -16.65 1.85 -4.51
CA GLN A 327 -17.81 2.43 -5.17
C GLN A 327 -17.64 2.52 -6.70
N GLN A 328 -16.39 2.50 -7.20
CA GLN A 328 -16.06 2.51 -8.62
C GLN A 328 -15.92 1.09 -9.22
N ASN A 329 -16.30 0.03 -8.48
CA ASN A 329 -16.17 -1.36 -8.95
C ASN A 329 -16.86 -1.60 -10.30
N LEU A 330 -18.09 -1.08 -10.49
CA LEU A 330 -18.83 -1.24 -11.74
C LEU A 330 -18.11 -0.52 -12.89
N HIS A 331 -17.67 0.71 -12.65
CA HIS A 331 -16.96 1.52 -13.63
C HIS A 331 -15.72 0.79 -14.17
N PHE A 332 -14.83 0.29 -13.29
CA PHE A 332 -13.64 -0.42 -13.73
C PHE A 332 -13.96 -1.77 -14.41
N LYS A 333 -14.99 -2.48 -13.96
CA LYS A 333 -15.46 -3.69 -14.66
C LYS A 333 -15.90 -3.37 -16.09
N GLN A 334 -16.62 -2.27 -16.30
CA GLN A 334 -17.05 -1.82 -17.62
C GLN A 334 -15.85 -1.40 -18.47
N VAL A 335 -14.96 -0.54 -17.95
CA VAL A 335 -13.76 -0.07 -18.68
C VAL A 335 -12.88 -1.25 -19.11
N PHE A 336 -12.59 -2.19 -18.22
CA PHE A 336 -11.75 -3.35 -18.56
C PHE A 336 -12.42 -4.28 -19.56
N LYS A 337 -13.75 -4.45 -19.49
CA LYS A 337 -14.50 -5.23 -20.49
C LYS A 337 -14.48 -4.53 -21.84
N VAL A 338 -14.64 -3.22 -21.90
CA VAL A 338 -14.54 -2.45 -23.14
C VAL A 338 -13.13 -2.58 -23.74
N LEU A 339 -12.07 -2.47 -22.94
CA LEU A 339 -10.69 -2.69 -23.38
C LEU A 339 -10.49 -4.11 -23.96
N GLU A 340 -11.08 -5.12 -23.34
CA GLU A 340 -11.05 -6.51 -23.84
C GLU A 340 -11.72 -6.59 -25.23
N LEU A 341 -12.94 -6.05 -25.37
CA LEU A 341 -13.70 -6.04 -26.62
C LEU A 341 -13.00 -5.25 -27.72
N MET A 342 -12.31 -4.17 -27.36
CA MET A 342 -11.43 -3.41 -28.27
C MET A 342 -10.23 -4.22 -28.75
N GLY A 343 -9.93 -5.36 -28.13
CA GLY A 343 -8.74 -6.16 -28.43
C GLY A 343 -7.45 -5.55 -27.88
N PHE A 344 -7.54 -4.77 -26.80
CA PHE A 344 -6.37 -4.22 -26.13
C PHE A 344 -5.58 -5.33 -25.43
N ALA A 345 -4.37 -5.63 -25.93
CA ALA A 345 -3.61 -6.81 -25.52
C ALA A 345 -3.29 -6.87 -24.02
N LYS A 346 -3.21 -5.70 -23.36
CA LYS A 346 -2.85 -5.59 -21.92
C LYS A 346 -4.08 -5.41 -21.00
N TYR A 347 -5.30 -5.67 -21.45
CA TYR A 347 -6.49 -5.50 -20.61
C TYR A 347 -6.47 -6.34 -19.32
N ALA A 348 -5.96 -7.58 -19.39
CA ALA A 348 -5.84 -8.47 -18.25
C ALA A 348 -4.73 -8.07 -17.26
N ASP A 349 -3.88 -7.12 -17.63
CA ASP A 349 -2.84 -6.56 -16.78
C ASP A 349 -3.30 -5.29 -16.05
N CYS A 350 -4.50 -4.79 -16.34
CA CYS A 350 -5.15 -3.71 -15.61
C CYS A 350 -5.92 -4.26 -14.41
N GLU A 351 -5.65 -3.74 -13.21
CA GLU A 351 -6.24 -4.23 -11.97
C GLU A 351 -6.83 -3.07 -11.16
N HIS A 352 -8.09 -3.19 -10.74
CA HIS A 352 -8.71 -2.28 -9.77
C HIS A 352 -8.38 -2.73 -8.34
N ILE A 353 -7.59 -1.94 -7.65
CA ILE A 353 -7.21 -2.15 -6.25
C ILE A 353 -8.23 -1.40 -5.38
N ALA A 354 -9.41 -2.01 -5.27
CA ALA A 354 -10.53 -1.44 -4.54
C ALA A 354 -10.23 -1.33 -3.03
N PHE A 355 -10.61 -0.21 -2.40
CA PHE A 355 -10.47 0.00 -0.97
C PHE A 355 -11.75 0.54 -0.34
N GLY A 356 -11.91 0.35 0.99
CA GLY A 356 -12.99 0.86 1.81
C GLY A 356 -12.84 2.33 2.17
N MET A 357 -13.91 2.92 2.68
CA MET A 357 -13.96 4.33 3.05
C MET A 357 -13.36 4.60 4.43
N VAL A 358 -12.81 5.80 4.62
CA VAL A 358 -12.43 6.32 5.95
C VAL A 358 -13.44 7.36 6.37
N SER A 359 -13.96 7.22 7.58
CA SER A 359 -14.84 8.18 8.24
C SER A 359 -14.33 8.49 9.65
N LEU A 360 -14.74 9.62 10.22
CA LEU A 360 -14.55 9.88 11.64
C LEU A 360 -15.64 9.19 12.46
N GLU A 361 -15.33 8.75 13.68
CA GLU A 361 -16.33 8.15 14.59
C GLU A 361 -17.50 9.10 14.91
N ASP A 362 -17.26 10.42 14.87
CA ASP A 362 -18.25 11.46 15.21
C ASP A 362 -19.24 11.82 14.09
N GLY A 363 -19.19 11.13 12.95
CA GLY A 363 -20.18 11.29 11.89
C GLY A 363 -19.65 11.23 10.46
N ALA A 364 -20.57 10.99 9.51
CA ALA A 364 -20.27 10.94 8.09
C ALA A 364 -19.86 12.31 7.53
N MET A 365 -18.85 12.33 6.68
CA MET A 365 -18.48 13.52 5.90
C MET A 365 -19.56 13.85 4.88
N SER A 366 -20.07 15.08 4.90
CA SER A 366 -20.91 15.63 3.84
C SER A 366 -20.20 16.77 3.14
N THR A 367 -19.60 16.48 1.99
CA THR A 367 -18.98 17.52 1.15
C THR A 367 -19.98 18.53 0.60
N ARG A 368 -21.26 18.16 0.51
CA ARG A 368 -22.36 19.04 0.05
C ARG A 368 -22.79 20.06 1.11
N GLU A 369 -22.64 19.72 2.40
CA GLU A 369 -23.00 20.57 3.53
C GLU A 369 -21.84 21.39 4.10
N GLY A 370 -20.66 21.37 3.44
CA GLY A 370 -19.47 22.11 3.87
C GLY A 370 -18.73 21.51 5.08
N ARG A 371 -19.13 20.32 5.55
CA ARG A 371 -18.46 19.60 6.64
C ARG A 371 -17.37 18.67 6.08
N VAL A 372 -16.32 19.26 5.56
CA VAL A 372 -15.15 18.51 5.04
C VAL A 372 -14.05 18.56 6.07
N VAL A 373 -13.57 17.39 6.50
CA VAL A 373 -12.41 17.29 7.39
C VAL A 373 -11.15 17.22 6.53
N TRP A 374 -10.36 18.27 6.57
CA TRP A 374 -9.11 18.35 5.83
C TRP A 374 -8.10 17.33 6.37
N LEU A 375 -7.43 16.61 5.49
CA LEU A 375 -6.42 15.64 5.91
C LEU A 375 -5.27 16.32 6.67
N LYS A 376 -4.90 17.53 6.28
CA LYS A 376 -3.92 18.35 7.02
C LYS A 376 -4.31 18.50 8.49
N ASP A 377 -5.56 18.85 8.78
CA ASP A 377 -6.03 19.08 10.15
C ASP A 377 -6.02 17.77 10.97
N VAL A 378 -6.34 16.64 10.32
CA VAL A 378 -6.23 15.32 10.95
C VAL A 378 -4.78 15.00 11.34
N LEU A 379 -3.83 15.30 10.47
CA LEU A 379 -2.42 15.08 10.73
C LEU A 379 -1.90 16.04 11.83
N ASP A 380 -2.28 17.33 11.77
CA ASP A 380 -1.88 18.33 12.77
C ASP A 380 -2.39 17.94 14.16
N GLN A 381 -3.65 17.54 14.27
CA GLN A 381 -4.24 17.10 15.54
C GLN A 381 -3.61 15.81 16.09
N ALA A 382 -3.25 14.87 15.21
CA ALA A 382 -2.54 13.66 15.63
C ALA A 382 -1.15 13.99 16.18
N VAL A 383 -0.43 14.92 15.56
CA VAL A 383 0.89 15.39 16.00
C VAL A 383 0.79 16.16 17.31
N GLU A 384 -0.19 17.04 17.47
CA GLU A 384 -0.43 17.79 18.71
C GLU A 384 -0.68 16.83 19.90
N LYS A 385 -1.57 15.83 19.72
CA LYS A 385 -1.82 14.82 20.76
C LYS A 385 -0.58 13.97 21.05
N ALA A 386 0.19 13.56 20.03
CA ALA A 386 1.44 12.84 20.23
C ALA A 386 2.46 13.69 21.00
N SER A 387 2.57 14.99 20.68
CA SER A 387 3.43 15.93 21.40
C SER A 387 3.06 16.07 22.87
N ALA A 388 1.77 16.11 23.20
CA ALA A 388 1.30 16.17 24.57
C ALA A 388 1.73 14.91 25.37
N ILE A 389 1.55 13.71 24.78
CA ILE A 389 1.95 12.43 25.42
C ILE A 389 3.48 12.39 25.62
N ILE A 390 4.26 12.82 24.63
CA ILE A 390 5.73 12.84 24.71
C ILE A 390 6.18 13.80 25.81
N ASN A 391 5.60 14.99 25.88
CA ASN A 391 5.94 15.98 26.92
C ASN A 391 5.64 15.47 28.33
N GLU A 392 4.58 14.68 28.51
CA GLU A 392 4.25 14.07 29.79
C GLU A 392 5.20 12.93 30.16
N LYS A 393 5.50 12.02 29.22
CA LYS A 393 6.27 10.80 29.48
C LYS A 393 7.79 11.00 29.44
N ASN A 394 8.28 11.89 28.57
CA ASN A 394 9.71 12.17 28.41
C ASN A 394 9.96 13.67 28.23
N PRO A 395 9.86 14.47 29.33
CA PRO A 395 10.02 15.93 29.27
C PRO A 395 11.42 16.40 28.86
N GLU A 396 12.44 15.56 28.95
CA GLU A 396 13.83 15.90 28.64
C GLU A 396 14.25 15.50 27.21
N LEU A 397 13.33 14.97 26.39
CA LEU A 397 13.64 14.61 25.01
C LEU A 397 13.99 15.85 24.19
N GLU A 398 15.18 15.90 23.57
CA GLU A 398 15.67 17.09 22.84
C GLU A 398 14.89 17.37 21.55
N ASN A 399 14.56 16.34 20.77
CA ASN A 399 13.91 16.46 19.44
C ASN A 399 12.40 16.13 19.47
N LYS A 400 11.69 16.60 20.51
CA LYS A 400 10.27 16.28 20.74
C LYS A 400 9.36 16.51 19.55
N GLN A 401 9.55 17.62 18.83
CA GLN A 401 8.70 17.98 17.71
C GLN A 401 8.86 17.00 16.53
N GLU A 402 10.08 16.59 16.23
CA GLU A 402 10.36 15.60 15.19
C GLU A 402 9.79 14.22 15.56
N VAL A 403 9.95 13.82 16.81
CA VAL A 403 9.39 12.56 17.30
C VAL A 403 7.85 12.63 17.32
N ALA A 404 7.25 13.75 17.72
CA ALA A 404 5.80 13.93 17.70
C ALA A 404 5.24 13.85 16.26
N GLU A 405 5.92 14.47 15.30
CA GLU A 405 5.57 14.37 13.87
C GLU A 405 5.64 12.90 13.40
N SER A 406 6.75 12.20 13.69
CA SER A 406 6.92 10.78 13.33
C SER A 406 5.84 9.88 13.95
N VAL A 407 5.51 10.10 15.21
CA VAL A 407 4.52 9.29 15.95
C VAL A 407 3.10 9.60 15.49
N GLY A 408 2.74 10.89 15.38
CA GLY A 408 1.41 11.32 14.98
C GLY A 408 1.06 10.89 13.54
N ILE A 409 1.97 11.18 12.60
CA ILE A 409 1.78 10.76 11.19
C ILE A 409 1.78 9.24 11.07
N GLY A 410 2.74 8.57 11.74
CA GLY A 410 2.83 7.11 11.75
C GLY A 410 1.55 6.44 12.23
N ALA A 411 0.92 6.98 13.28
CA ALA A 411 -0.33 6.48 13.82
C ALA A 411 -1.49 6.57 12.80
N VAL A 412 -1.62 7.69 12.10
CA VAL A 412 -2.65 7.89 11.07
C VAL A 412 -2.42 6.95 9.88
N VAL A 413 -1.20 6.86 9.36
CA VAL A 413 -0.84 5.99 8.24
C VAL A 413 -1.05 4.52 8.57
N PHE A 414 -0.58 4.08 9.75
CA PHE A 414 -0.68 2.68 10.17
C PHE A 414 -2.13 2.22 10.30
N THR A 415 -3.01 3.07 10.82
CA THR A 415 -4.44 2.76 10.95
C THR A 415 -5.07 2.41 9.61
N ALA A 416 -4.72 3.16 8.56
CA ALA A 416 -5.21 2.89 7.21
C ALA A 416 -4.60 1.64 6.57
N LEU A 417 -3.39 1.21 7.02
CA LEU A 417 -2.65 0.08 6.46
C LEU A 417 -2.67 -1.19 7.33
N TYR A 418 -3.34 -1.19 8.48
CA TYR A 418 -3.35 -2.34 9.41
C TYR A 418 -4.46 -3.34 9.12
N ASN A 419 -5.50 -2.94 8.39
CA ASN A 419 -6.61 -3.78 7.99
C ASN A 419 -6.56 -4.10 6.49
N GLN A 420 -7.30 -5.16 6.09
CA GLN A 420 -7.53 -5.42 4.68
C GLN A 420 -8.10 -4.16 4.03
N ARG A 421 -7.51 -3.77 2.89
CA ARG A 421 -7.85 -2.51 2.20
C ARG A 421 -9.34 -2.32 1.89
N ILE A 422 -10.10 -3.42 1.71
CA ILE A 422 -11.53 -3.35 1.37
C ILE A 422 -12.43 -2.97 2.55
N LYS A 423 -11.93 -3.00 3.78
CA LYS A 423 -12.71 -2.67 4.98
C LYS A 423 -12.82 -1.17 5.16
N ASP A 424 -14.01 -0.71 5.53
CA ASP A 424 -14.22 0.67 5.98
C ASP A 424 -13.54 0.89 7.34
N ILE A 425 -13.04 2.10 7.55
CA ILE A 425 -12.29 2.50 8.73
C ILE A 425 -13.02 3.64 9.43
N ALA A 426 -13.39 3.43 10.70
CA ALA A 426 -13.80 4.49 11.60
C ALA A 426 -12.57 4.99 12.38
N PHE A 427 -12.13 6.21 12.05
CA PHE A 427 -10.93 6.80 12.61
C PHE A 427 -11.21 7.48 13.96
N SER A 428 -10.38 7.18 14.95
CA SER A 428 -10.43 7.77 16.30
C SER A 428 -9.00 8.08 16.77
N TYR A 429 -8.74 9.33 17.15
CA TYR A 429 -7.42 9.74 17.65
C TYR A 429 -6.98 8.97 18.88
N ASP A 430 -7.90 8.71 19.82
CA ASP A 430 -7.57 8.03 21.08
C ASP A 430 -7.17 6.57 20.86
N LYS A 431 -7.76 5.91 19.86
CA LYS A 431 -7.40 4.54 19.49
C LYS A 431 -6.06 4.46 18.75
N VAL A 432 -5.82 5.37 17.80
CA VAL A 432 -4.65 5.29 16.91
C VAL A 432 -3.35 5.71 17.58
N LEU A 433 -3.43 6.57 18.62
CA LEU A 433 -2.28 7.06 19.38
C LEU A 433 -2.00 6.25 20.66
N ASN A 434 -2.66 5.11 20.85
CA ASN A 434 -2.40 4.25 21.99
C ASN A 434 -1.03 3.57 21.88
N PHE A 435 -0.23 3.63 22.96
CA PHE A 435 1.10 3.00 23.04
C PHE A 435 1.08 1.54 23.51
N ASP A 436 -0.08 1.01 23.90
CA ASP A 436 -0.26 -0.35 24.41
C ASP A 436 -1.13 -1.24 23.51
N GLY A 437 -1.35 -0.83 22.25
CA GLY A 437 -2.24 -1.51 21.32
C GLY A 437 -1.61 -1.90 19.99
N GLU A 438 -2.44 -2.34 19.06
CA GLU A 438 -2.04 -2.65 17.68
C GLU A 438 -1.88 -1.35 16.86
N THR A 439 -0.87 -0.54 17.20
CA THR A 439 -0.65 0.81 16.68
C THR A 439 0.80 1.05 16.25
N ALA A 440 1.05 2.06 15.40
CA ALA A 440 2.41 2.45 15.04
C ALA A 440 3.23 2.92 16.26
N PRO A 441 2.71 3.75 17.19
CA PRO A 441 3.45 4.14 18.40
C PRO A 441 4.00 2.96 19.20
N TYR A 442 3.25 1.86 19.33
CA TYR A 442 3.73 0.65 19.99
C TYR A 442 4.92 0.01 19.26
N ILE A 443 4.88 -0.06 17.94
CA ILE A 443 5.98 -0.58 17.12
C ILE A 443 7.20 0.34 17.19
N GLN A 444 6.99 1.65 17.06
CA GLN A 444 8.05 2.67 17.13
C GLN A 444 8.73 2.67 18.50
N TYR A 445 7.96 2.55 19.57
CA TYR A 445 8.50 2.41 20.93
C TYR A 445 9.35 1.14 21.08
N THR A 446 8.93 0.02 20.50
CA THR A 446 9.74 -1.22 20.51
C THR A 446 11.03 -1.04 19.72
N TYR A 447 11.00 -0.35 18.58
CA TYR A 447 12.21 0.01 17.84
C TYR A 447 13.17 0.87 18.68
N ALA A 448 12.67 1.95 19.29
CA ALA A 448 13.46 2.81 20.17
C ALA A 448 14.05 2.03 21.36
N ARG A 449 13.31 1.05 21.90
CA ARG A 449 13.80 0.11 22.94
C ARG A 449 14.97 -0.73 22.42
N CYS A 450 14.86 -1.32 21.23
CA CYS A 450 15.97 -2.05 20.62
C CYS A 450 17.21 -1.17 20.51
N LYS A 451 17.05 0.04 20.01
CA LYS A 451 18.16 1.02 19.87
C LYS A 451 18.75 1.42 21.23
N SER A 452 17.91 1.56 22.26
CA SER A 452 18.37 1.85 23.62
C SER A 452 19.19 0.68 24.23
N ILE A 453 18.77 -0.57 24.00
CA ILE A 453 19.52 -1.75 24.44
C ILE A 453 20.91 -1.78 23.79
N LEU A 454 20.98 -1.56 22.47
CA LEU A 454 22.23 -1.54 21.72
C LEU A 454 23.17 -0.43 22.20
N ARG A 455 22.67 0.80 22.42
CA ARG A 455 23.46 1.91 22.98
C ARG A 455 24.01 1.58 24.38
N LYS A 456 23.18 1.00 25.26
CA LYS A 456 23.62 0.60 26.60
C LYS A 456 24.68 -0.50 26.58
N ALA A 457 24.63 -1.39 25.59
CA ALA A 457 25.64 -2.43 25.38
C ALA A 457 26.91 -1.90 24.68
N GLY A 458 26.90 -0.68 24.15
CA GLY A 458 28.01 -0.13 23.35
C GLY A 458 28.20 -0.83 22.01
N VAL A 459 27.14 -1.44 21.46
CA VAL A 459 27.19 -2.27 20.25
C VAL A 459 26.34 -1.63 19.14
N GLU A 460 26.96 -1.32 18.01
CA GLU A 460 26.26 -0.87 16.81
C GLU A 460 26.11 -1.99 15.77
N LYS A 461 27.13 -2.83 15.65
CA LYS A 461 27.18 -3.95 14.69
C LYS A 461 27.78 -5.17 15.36
N LEU A 462 27.39 -6.33 14.89
CA LEU A 462 27.97 -7.63 15.28
C LEU A 462 28.33 -8.40 14.01
N ASP A 463 29.45 -9.12 14.06
CA ASP A 463 29.84 -10.08 13.02
C ASP A 463 29.09 -11.40 13.25
N ALA A 464 28.34 -11.83 12.24
CA ALA A 464 27.58 -13.08 12.26
C ALA A 464 28.45 -14.30 12.60
N LYS A 465 29.72 -14.32 12.16
CA LYS A 465 30.65 -15.43 12.35
C LYS A 465 31.08 -15.60 13.83
N GLY A 466 31.03 -14.54 14.61
CA GLY A 466 31.37 -14.55 16.02
C GLY A 466 30.24 -14.98 16.95
N ILE A 467 29.07 -15.34 16.41
CA ILE A 467 27.88 -15.65 17.23
C ILE A 467 27.59 -17.15 17.17
N ASP A 468 27.50 -17.76 18.35
CA ASP A 468 27.09 -19.15 18.48
C ASP A 468 25.55 -19.30 18.35
N ALA A 469 25.11 -19.81 17.21
CA ALA A 469 23.71 -20.04 16.90
C ALA A 469 23.03 -21.06 17.84
N SER A 470 23.80 -21.94 18.51
CA SER A 470 23.25 -22.90 19.47
C SER A 470 22.71 -22.25 20.75
N LEU A 471 23.05 -20.97 20.99
CA LEU A 471 22.53 -20.16 22.10
C LEU A 471 21.19 -19.47 21.75
N ILE A 472 20.66 -19.70 20.54
CA ILE A 472 19.41 -19.08 20.01
C ILE A 472 18.41 -20.21 19.69
N VAL A 473 18.10 -21.08 20.68
CA VAL A 473 17.31 -22.29 20.44
C VAL A 473 16.12 -22.46 21.40
N ASP A 474 15.99 -21.60 22.40
CA ASP A 474 14.81 -21.55 23.26
C ASP A 474 13.54 -21.14 22.47
N ASP A 475 12.36 -21.35 23.04
CA ASP A 475 11.09 -21.16 22.33
C ASP A 475 10.86 -19.70 21.89
N GLU A 476 11.19 -18.74 22.75
CA GLU A 476 11.04 -17.31 22.49
C GLU A 476 12.00 -16.83 21.40
N SER A 477 13.26 -17.23 21.48
CA SER A 477 14.28 -16.96 20.44
C SER A 477 13.91 -17.60 19.11
N TYR A 478 13.44 -18.85 19.14
CA TYR A 478 13.04 -19.58 17.94
C TYR A 478 11.83 -18.94 17.23
N ASP A 479 10.83 -18.52 18.00
CA ASP A 479 9.67 -17.82 17.46
C ASP A 479 10.04 -16.48 16.82
N LEU A 480 10.99 -15.77 17.40
CA LEU A 480 11.53 -14.53 16.86
C LEU A 480 12.33 -14.77 15.57
N VAL A 481 13.20 -15.79 15.57
CA VAL A 481 13.96 -16.22 14.38
C VAL A 481 13.02 -16.56 13.21
N LYS A 482 11.94 -17.32 13.46
CA LYS A 482 10.94 -17.64 12.43
C LYS A 482 10.30 -16.38 11.86
N ALA A 483 9.96 -15.41 12.69
CA ALA A 483 9.37 -14.15 12.24
C ALA A 483 10.36 -13.32 11.39
N ILE A 484 11.64 -13.26 11.80
CA ILE A 484 12.69 -12.58 11.02
C ILE A 484 12.86 -13.24 9.64
N LEU A 485 12.96 -14.57 9.59
CA LEU A 485 13.18 -15.31 8.36
C LEU A 485 11.99 -15.24 7.38
N SER A 486 10.77 -15.16 7.89
CA SER A 486 9.56 -15.08 7.05
C SER A 486 9.30 -13.69 6.47
N PHE A 487 9.96 -12.64 6.95
CA PHE A 487 9.67 -11.25 6.58
C PHE A 487 9.73 -11.01 5.05
N LYS A 488 10.76 -11.52 4.38
CA LYS A 488 10.86 -11.40 2.90
C LYS A 488 9.65 -12.02 2.19
N GLY A 489 9.22 -13.21 2.61
CA GLY A 489 8.04 -13.87 2.06
C GLY A 489 6.77 -13.06 2.27
N GLU A 490 6.62 -12.41 3.43
CA GLU A 490 5.45 -11.58 3.72
C GLU A 490 5.45 -10.29 2.88
N VAL A 491 6.60 -9.69 2.59
CA VAL A 491 6.69 -8.56 1.64
C VAL A 491 6.29 -9.00 0.22
N GLN A 492 6.72 -10.18 -0.22
CA GLN A 492 6.32 -10.76 -1.50
C GLN A 492 4.81 -11.07 -1.54
N ASN A 493 4.26 -11.63 -0.47
CA ASN A 493 2.82 -11.90 -0.32
C ASN A 493 2.01 -10.60 -0.38
N ALA A 494 2.48 -9.54 0.27
CA ALA A 494 1.84 -8.22 0.23
C ALA A 494 1.80 -7.66 -1.20
N ALA A 495 2.88 -7.79 -1.96
CA ALA A 495 2.92 -7.41 -3.37
C ALA A 495 1.97 -8.26 -4.22
N ALA A 496 2.00 -9.59 -4.08
CA ALA A 496 1.18 -10.52 -4.84
C ALA A 496 -0.32 -10.33 -4.59
N ALA A 497 -0.72 -10.09 -3.32
CA ALA A 497 -2.10 -9.83 -2.93
C ALA A 497 -2.54 -8.37 -3.13
N ARG A 498 -1.63 -7.43 -3.38
CA ARG A 498 -1.88 -5.98 -3.36
C ARG A 498 -2.38 -5.49 -1.99
N GLU A 499 -1.87 -6.08 -0.90
CA GLU A 499 -2.37 -5.89 0.46
C GLU A 499 -1.23 -5.48 1.42
N PRO A 500 -0.96 -4.17 1.59
CA PRO A 500 0.07 -3.69 2.51
C PRO A 500 -0.14 -4.14 3.97
N TYR A 501 -1.39 -4.43 4.37
CA TYR A 501 -1.69 -4.89 5.73
C TYR A 501 -0.94 -6.17 6.12
N ILE A 502 -0.50 -6.98 5.17
CA ILE A 502 0.29 -8.20 5.43
C ILE A 502 1.62 -7.80 6.08
N VAL A 503 2.27 -6.74 5.59
CA VAL A 503 3.50 -6.20 6.20
C VAL A 503 3.22 -5.65 7.60
N SER A 504 2.14 -4.86 7.76
CA SER A 504 1.76 -4.26 9.05
C SER A 504 1.51 -5.33 10.12
N ARG A 505 0.76 -6.38 9.77
CA ARG A 505 0.45 -7.50 10.67
C ARG A 505 1.69 -8.30 11.03
N HIS A 506 2.57 -8.52 10.07
CA HIS A 506 3.82 -9.22 10.30
C HIS A 506 4.72 -8.47 11.30
N ILE A 507 4.92 -7.16 11.10
CA ILE A 507 5.71 -6.34 12.03
C ILE A 507 5.09 -6.34 13.43
N MET A 508 3.78 -6.21 13.53
CA MET A 508 3.08 -6.26 14.82
C MET A 508 3.31 -7.59 15.52
N SER A 509 3.22 -8.71 14.81
CA SER A 509 3.51 -10.05 15.33
C SER A 509 4.97 -10.18 15.78
N LEU A 510 5.92 -9.67 15.00
CA LEU A 510 7.34 -9.65 15.36
C LEU A 510 7.59 -8.87 16.67
N VAL A 511 6.99 -7.69 16.78
CA VAL A 511 7.08 -6.84 17.98
C VAL A 511 6.56 -7.55 19.21
N GLY A 512 5.42 -8.26 19.12
CA GLY A 512 4.88 -9.06 20.20
C GLY A 512 5.85 -10.17 20.65
N LYS A 513 6.46 -10.87 19.69
CA LYS A 513 7.47 -11.90 19.96
C LYS A 513 8.75 -11.34 20.59
N PHE A 514 9.23 -10.20 20.09
CA PHE A 514 10.38 -9.53 20.68
C PHE A 514 10.12 -9.06 22.11
N ASN A 515 8.96 -8.49 22.39
CA ASN A 515 8.63 -8.03 23.73
C ASN A 515 8.55 -9.21 24.72
N ARG A 516 8.03 -10.37 24.29
CA ARG A 516 8.06 -11.60 25.09
C ARG A 516 9.49 -12.07 25.32
N PHE A 517 10.29 -12.20 24.28
CA PHE A 517 11.73 -12.52 24.37
C PHE A 517 12.46 -11.57 25.34
N TYR A 518 12.22 -10.26 25.25
CA TYR A 518 12.84 -9.25 26.11
C TYR A 518 12.47 -9.37 27.59
N ILE A 519 11.23 -9.81 27.89
CA ILE A 519 10.77 -10.03 29.28
C ILE A 519 11.43 -11.28 29.87
N ASP A 520 11.48 -12.36 29.08
CA ASP A 520 11.92 -13.67 29.57
C ASP A 520 13.45 -13.82 29.56
N HIS A 521 14.16 -12.99 28.77
CA HIS A 521 15.60 -13.07 28.59
C HIS A 521 16.31 -11.75 28.90
N ARG A 522 17.05 -11.72 30.03
CA ARG A 522 17.93 -10.59 30.31
C ARG A 522 19.05 -10.53 29.27
N ILE A 523 19.21 -9.39 28.56
CA ILE A 523 20.19 -9.21 27.48
C ILE A 523 21.53 -8.74 28.03
N ILE A 524 21.55 -7.59 28.73
CA ILE A 524 22.76 -6.94 29.22
C ILE A 524 23.20 -7.56 30.58
N GLY A 525 24.52 -7.70 30.77
CA GLY A 525 25.09 -8.24 31.99
C GLY A 525 25.03 -9.77 32.06
N GLN A 526 25.00 -10.44 30.94
CA GLN A 526 25.20 -11.88 30.77
C GLN A 526 26.64 -12.17 30.34
N GLU A 527 26.99 -13.45 30.29
CA GLU A 527 28.22 -13.90 29.63
C GLU A 527 28.28 -13.37 28.18
N GLU A 528 29.46 -13.01 27.71
CA GLU A 528 29.65 -12.31 26.43
C GLU A 528 29.04 -13.05 25.23
N SER A 529 29.18 -14.37 25.19
CA SER A 529 28.61 -15.22 24.13
C SER A 529 27.08 -15.16 24.11
N VAL A 530 26.45 -15.28 25.27
CA VAL A 530 24.99 -15.19 25.44
C VAL A 530 24.48 -13.77 25.16
N MET A 531 25.21 -12.77 25.64
CA MET A 531 24.88 -11.36 25.40
C MET A 531 24.92 -11.05 23.89
N ASN A 532 25.98 -11.46 23.19
CA ASN A 532 26.12 -11.23 21.75
C ASN A 532 25.03 -11.94 20.93
N ALA A 533 24.65 -13.18 21.30
CA ALA A 533 23.56 -13.90 20.66
C ALA A 533 22.21 -13.16 20.80
N ARG A 534 21.90 -12.64 22.00
CA ARG A 534 20.67 -11.87 22.28
C ARG A 534 20.68 -10.48 21.65
N LEU A 535 21.85 -9.81 21.61
CA LEU A 535 22.02 -8.55 20.90
C LEU A 535 21.84 -8.72 19.39
N ALA A 536 22.29 -9.84 18.81
CA ALA A 536 22.07 -10.14 17.39
C ALA A 536 20.57 -10.21 17.04
N LEU A 537 19.78 -10.90 17.85
CA LEU A 537 18.32 -10.91 17.68
C LEU A 537 17.70 -9.53 17.84
N THR A 538 18.21 -8.70 18.76
CA THR A 538 17.78 -7.31 18.93
C THR A 538 18.07 -6.45 17.70
N ILE A 539 19.27 -6.59 17.12
CA ILE A 539 19.65 -5.91 15.87
C ILE A 539 18.73 -6.34 14.72
N LEU A 540 18.54 -7.66 14.54
CA LEU A 540 17.71 -8.20 13.47
C LEU A 540 16.25 -7.76 13.60
N THR A 541 15.72 -7.76 14.82
CA THR A 541 14.36 -7.23 15.08
C THR A 541 14.26 -5.76 14.70
N SER A 542 15.24 -4.93 15.11
CA SER A 542 15.24 -3.51 14.77
C SER A 542 15.32 -3.28 13.26
N LYS A 543 16.10 -4.10 12.53
CA LYS A 543 16.18 -4.04 11.05
C LYS A 543 14.83 -4.35 10.40
N VAL A 544 14.16 -5.44 10.79
CA VAL A 544 12.84 -5.81 10.24
C VAL A 544 11.80 -4.73 10.53
N ILE A 545 11.77 -4.19 11.75
CA ILE A 545 10.85 -3.09 12.10
C ILE A 545 11.10 -1.87 11.21
N LYS A 546 12.36 -1.44 11.11
CA LYS A 546 12.74 -0.26 10.31
C LYS A 546 12.37 -0.45 8.84
N GLU A 547 12.79 -1.57 8.25
CA GLU A 547 12.51 -1.87 6.84
C GLU A 547 11.02 -1.95 6.56
N GLY A 548 10.27 -2.67 7.39
CA GLY A 548 8.84 -2.82 7.22
C GLY A 548 8.06 -1.52 7.42
N LEU A 549 8.38 -0.70 8.43
CA LEU A 549 7.76 0.62 8.59
C LEU A 549 8.12 1.56 7.44
N THR A 550 9.35 1.49 6.91
CA THR A 550 9.76 2.25 5.72
C THR A 550 8.93 1.88 4.50
N LEU A 551 8.63 0.59 4.29
CA LEU A 551 7.73 0.14 3.22
C LEU A 551 6.31 0.70 3.36
N LEU A 552 5.86 0.90 4.59
CA LEU A 552 4.57 1.53 4.88
C LEU A 552 4.60 3.07 4.84
N GLY A 553 5.79 3.68 4.75
CA GLY A 553 5.97 5.14 4.76
C GLY A 553 5.97 5.75 6.15
N ILE A 554 6.32 4.97 7.17
CA ILE A 554 6.32 5.37 8.59
C ILE A 554 7.77 5.48 9.08
N ASP A 555 8.06 6.55 9.82
CA ASP A 555 9.37 6.77 10.45
C ASP A 555 9.60 5.90 11.68
N THR A 556 10.89 5.70 12.00
CA THR A 556 11.35 4.94 13.15
C THR A 556 12.28 5.81 14.00
N PRO A 557 11.74 6.60 14.95
CA PRO A 557 12.57 7.39 15.86
C PRO A 557 13.42 6.47 16.75
N GLU A 558 14.70 6.79 16.90
CA GLU A 558 15.61 5.98 17.72
C GLU A 558 15.49 6.24 19.21
N VAL A 559 14.84 7.35 19.58
CA VAL A 559 14.55 7.75 20.95
C VAL A 559 13.10 8.25 21.00
N MET A 560 12.38 7.86 22.04
CA MET A 560 11.00 8.29 22.28
C MET A 560 10.79 8.64 23.76
#